data_5c9d4e333061399fc18af198f775ba1f
#
_entry.id   5c9d4e333061399fc18af198f775ba1f
#
_cell.length_a   1.000
_cell.length_b   1.000
_cell.length_c   1.000
_cell.angle_alpha   90.00
_cell.angle_beta   90.00
_cell.angle_gamma   90.00
#
_symmetry.space_group_name_H-M   'P 1'
#
loop_
_entity.id
_entity.type
_entity.pdbx_description
1 polymer ?
#
loop_
_entity_poly.entity_id
_entity_poly.type
_entity_poly.pdbx_seq_one_letter_code
_entity_poly.pdbx_strand_id
1 'polypeptide(L)'
;IKQEKFFSKSFATTSFLMDDKLSSTDQFKDQLNKFLKTDKKEIIKSLLDSNLTGRGGAGFPTGMKWDFCSKAKSEKKYVICNADEGDSGAFSDRYLLEDQPLKVIFGMVICGFVIGSDEGVLYIRGEYPKSIEALNGSINSLKEAGLLGKNILGSGFSFDLNICIGQGAYICGEETALIASIEGRRAEVDVRPPFP
;
A
#
# COMPACT_ATOMS: atom_id res chain seq x y z
N ILE A 1 18.76 1.09 -19.50
CA ILE A 1 17.83 2.10 -18.96
C ILE A 1 16.68 2.36 -19.93
N LYS A 2 16.88 2.32 -21.24
CA LYS A 2 15.78 2.36 -22.23
C LYS A 2 15.05 1.01 -22.44
N GLN A 3 15.63 -0.09 -22.01
CA GLN A 3 15.08 -1.44 -22.17
C GLN A 3 13.91 -1.73 -21.21
N GLU A 4 13.91 -1.14 -20.01
CA GLU A 4 12.86 -1.36 -19.02
C GLU A 4 11.48 -0.87 -19.49
N LYS A 5 11.42 0.26 -20.19
CA LYS A 5 10.18 0.75 -20.81
C LYS A 5 9.69 -0.08 -22.02
N PHE A 6 10.57 -0.89 -22.59
CA PHE A 6 10.24 -1.70 -23.75
C PHE A 6 9.48 -2.97 -23.35
N PHE A 7 9.86 -3.63 -22.26
CA PHE A 7 9.23 -4.88 -21.81
C PHE A 7 7.79 -4.68 -21.32
N SER A 8 7.48 -3.55 -20.67
CA SER A 8 6.14 -3.32 -20.13
C SER A 8 5.09 -2.99 -21.19
N LYS A 9 5.51 -2.52 -22.38
CA LYS A 9 4.58 -2.11 -23.46
C LYS A 9 4.32 -3.18 -24.50
N SER A 10 5.15 -4.23 -24.60
CA SER A 10 5.08 -5.17 -25.72
C SER A 10 4.14 -6.36 -25.54
N PHE A 11 3.63 -6.61 -24.33
CA PHE A 11 2.81 -7.80 -24.04
C PHE A 11 1.41 -7.54 -23.52
N ALA A 12 1.07 -6.30 -23.15
CA ALA A 12 -0.26 -5.95 -22.69
C ALA A 12 -0.93 -4.99 -23.67
N THR A 13 -2.02 -5.41 -24.29
CA THR A 13 -2.89 -4.54 -25.11
C THR A 13 -3.74 -3.61 -24.26
N THR A 14 -3.93 -3.94 -22.99
CA THR A 14 -4.60 -3.11 -21.97
C THR A 14 -3.93 -3.31 -20.62
N SER A 15 -3.66 -2.24 -19.90
CA SER A 15 -3.12 -2.28 -18.55
C SER A 15 -4.02 -1.51 -17.59
N PHE A 16 -4.99 -2.20 -16.99
CA PHE A 16 -5.90 -1.58 -16.01
C PHE A 16 -5.20 -0.81 -14.90
N LEU A 17 -4.05 -1.29 -14.44
CA LEU A 17 -3.29 -0.64 -13.37
C LEU A 17 -2.59 0.63 -13.83
N MET A 18 -2.18 0.70 -15.11
CA MET A 18 -1.40 1.81 -15.64
C MET A 18 -2.26 2.81 -16.44
N ASP A 19 -3.38 2.36 -17.01
CA ASP A 19 -4.23 3.19 -17.87
C ASP A 19 -5.24 4.01 -17.06
N ASP A 20 -5.76 3.47 -15.95
CA ASP A 20 -6.63 4.19 -15.02
C ASP A 20 -5.78 4.95 -13.98
N LYS A 21 -5.24 6.09 -14.39
CA LYS A 21 -4.30 6.88 -13.58
C LYS A 21 -5.00 7.75 -12.55
N LEU A 22 -4.55 7.64 -11.31
CA LEU A 22 -4.80 8.65 -10.29
C LEU A 22 -3.64 9.68 -10.37
N SER A 23 -3.84 10.74 -11.15
CA SER A 23 -2.75 11.60 -11.62
C SER A 23 -2.60 12.92 -10.87
N SER A 24 -3.59 13.28 -10.01
CA SER A 24 -3.57 14.54 -9.29
C SER A 24 -4.14 14.42 -7.88
N THR A 25 -3.75 15.36 -7.03
CA THR A 25 -4.31 15.53 -5.68
C THR A 25 -5.81 15.82 -5.69
N ASP A 26 -6.31 16.51 -6.72
CA ASP A 26 -7.75 16.77 -6.86
C ASP A 26 -8.54 15.50 -7.14
N GLN A 27 -8.06 14.66 -8.06
CA GLN A 27 -8.67 13.36 -8.32
C GLN A 27 -8.62 12.47 -7.06
N PHE A 28 -7.51 12.48 -6.34
CA PHE A 28 -7.36 11.76 -5.07
C PHE A 28 -8.40 12.24 -4.05
N LYS A 29 -8.54 13.57 -3.89
CA LYS A 29 -9.51 14.20 -3.00
C LYS A 29 -10.94 13.80 -3.33
N ASP A 30 -11.33 13.89 -4.59
CA ASP A 30 -12.68 13.58 -5.05
C ASP A 30 -13.05 12.12 -4.81
N GLN A 31 -12.12 11.20 -5.12
CA GLN A 31 -12.31 9.78 -4.85
C GLN A 31 -12.35 9.49 -3.35
N LEU A 32 -11.41 10.04 -2.58
CA LEU A 32 -11.37 9.85 -1.14
C LEU A 32 -12.66 10.33 -0.46
N ASN A 33 -13.18 11.49 -0.85
CA ASN A 33 -14.43 12.03 -0.32
C ASN A 33 -15.63 11.10 -0.57
N LYS A 34 -15.65 10.36 -1.67
CA LYS A 34 -16.67 9.33 -1.93
C LYS A 34 -16.53 8.15 -0.98
N PHE A 35 -15.30 7.62 -0.85
CA PHE A 35 -15.02 6.48 0.02
C PHE A 35 -15.28 6.77 1.50
N LEU A 36 -14.92 7.96 1.99
CA LEU A 36 -15.16 8.34 3.38
C LEU A 36 -16.65 8.46 3.75
N LYS A 37 -17.53 8.58 2.75
CA LYS A 37 -19.00 8.56 2.92
C LYS A 37 -19.64 7.20 2.73
N THR A 38 -18.86 6.22 2.26
CA THR A 38 -19.34 4.86 2.03
C THR A 38 -19.20 4.03 3.31
N ASP A 39 -20.18 3.17 3.59
CA ASP A 39 -20.09 2.25 4.72
C ASP A 39 -18.89 1.30 4.55
N LYS A 40 -18.12 1.11 5.60
CA LYS A 40 -16.92 0.25 5.59
C LYS A 40 -17.23 -1.18 5.20
N LYS A 41 -18.40 -1.70 5.58
CA LYS A 41 -18.85 -3.06 5.21
C LYS A 41 -19.15 -3.18 3.72
N GLU A 42 -19.66 -2.11 3.10
CA GLU A 42 -19.87 -2.08 1.65
C GLU A 42 -18.54 -2.10 0.89
N ILE A 43 -17.52 -1.41 1.39
CA ILE A 43 -16.17 -1.46 0.81
C ILE A 43 -15.60 -2.88 0.90
N ILE A 44 -15.70 -3.52 2.08
CA ILE A 44 -15.26 -4.91 2.26
C ILE A 44 -16.03 -5.85 1.33
N LYS A 45 -17.35 -5.68 1.22
CA LYS A 45 -18.18 -6.48 0.32
C LYS A 45 -17.74 -6.32 -1.13
N SER A 46 -17.52 -5.09 -1.58
CA SER A 46 -17.02 -4.82 -2.95
C SER A 46 -15.68 -5.51 -3.22
N LEU A 47 -14.76 -5.53 -2.23
CA LEU A 47 -13.50 -6.25 -2.36
C LEU A 47 -13.69 -7.77 -2.45
N LEU A 48 -14.63 -8.33 -1.69
CA LEU A 48 -14.97 -9.76 -1.75
C LEU A 48 -15.59 -10.11 -3.10
N ASP A 49 -16.55 -9.31 -3.56
CA ASP A 49 -17.25 -9.51 -4.84
C ASP A 49 -16.29 -9.39 -6.03
N SER A 50 -15.25 -8.55 -5.93
CA SER A 50 -14.22 -8.39 -6.96
C SER A 50 -13.24 -9.56 -7.05
N ASN A 51 -13.25 -10.48 -6.09
CA ASN A 51 -12.27 -11.57 -5.95
C ASN A 51 -10.81 -11.10 -5.94
N LEU A 52 -10.55 -9.87 -5.45
CA LEU A 52 -9.18 -9.36 -5.34
C LEU A 52 -8.40 -10.18 -4.31
N THR A 53 -7.26 -10.71 -4.73
CA THR A 53 -6.36 -11.51 -3.90
C THR A 53 -4.99 -10.87 -3.77
N GLY A 54 -4.28 -11.20 -2.69
CA GLY A 54 -2.88 -10.82 -2.51
C GLY A 54 -1.99 -11.36 -3.63
N ARG A 55 -0.94 -10.63 -3.95
CA ARG A 55 0.02 -10.96 -5.02
C ARG A 55 1.38 -11.44 -4.50
N GLY A 56 1.52 -11.66 -3.20
CA GLY A 56 2.72 -12.20 -2.57
C GLY A 56 2.85 -13.72 -2.62
N GLY A 57 2.11 -14.41 -3.49
CA GLY A 57 2.19 -15.87 -3.70
C GLY A 57 1.06 -16.67 -3.03
N ALA A 58 0.61 -16.32 -1.83
CA ALA A 58 -0.44 -17.04 -1.12
C ALA A 58 -1.85 -16.85 -1.70
N GLY A 59 -2.09 -15.80 -2.48
CA GLY A 59 -3.39 -15.53 -3.11
C GLY A 59 -4.53 -15.32 -2.12
N PHE A 60 -4.26 -14.88 -0.89
CA PHE A 60 -5.28 -14.71 0.14
C PHE A 60 -6.27 -13.59 -0.25
N PRO A 61 -7.60 -13.80 -0.08
CA PRO A 61 -8.60 -12.79 -0.44
C PRO A 61 -8.44 -11.50 0.37
N THR A 62 -8.22 -10.38 -0.32
CA THR A 62 -7.96 -9.08 0.31
C THR A 62 -9.13 -8.62 1.18
N GLY A 63 -10.36 -8.79 0.71
CA GLY A 63 -11.56 -8.43 1.48
C GLY A 63 -11.69 -9.21 2.79
N MET A 64 -11.32 -10.50 2.81
CA MET A 64 -11.28 -11.30 4.04
C MET A 64 -10.21 -10.79 5.02
N LYS A 65 -9.02 -10.46 4.52
CA LYS A 65 -7.94 -9.93 5.37
C LYS A 65 -8.36 -8.62 6.04
N TRP A 66 -8.99 -7.72 5.28
CA TRP A 66 -9.49 -6.46 5.82
C TRP A 66 -10.64 -6.66 6.82
N ASP A 67 -11.56 -7.59 6.54
CA ASP A 67 -12.65 -7.92 7.45
C ASP A 67 -12.13 -8.46 8.80
N PHE A 68 -11.19 -9.40 8.77
CA PHE A 68 -10.58 -9.94 9.99
C PHE A 68 -9.85 -8.85 10.77
N CYS A 69 -9.03 -8.05 10.10
CA CYS A 69 -8.31 -6.95 10.74
C CYS A 69 -9.26 -5.90 11.33
N SER A 70 -10.37 -5.59 10.63
CA SER A 70 -11.37 -4.63 11.13
C SER A 70 -12.00 -5.08 12.45
N LYS A 71 -12.23 -6.38 12.62
CA LYS A 71 -12.84 -7.02 13.78
C LYS A 71 -11.85 -7.33 14.92
N ALA A 72 -10.55 -7.32 14.62
CA ALA A 72 -9.52 -7.59 15.63
C ALA A 72 -9.59 -6.53 16.75
N LYS A 73 -9.57 -7.01 17.99
CA LYS A 73 -9.52 -6.15 19.18
C LYS A 73 -8.05 -5.81 19.46
N SER A 74 -7.63 -4.63 19.03
CA SER A 74 -6.29 -4.10 19.27
C SER A 74 -6.39 -2.60 19.52
N GLU A 75 -5.56 -2.10 20.42
CA GLU A 75 -5.47 -0.66 20.70
C GLU A 75 -4.89 0.11 19.51
N LYS A 76 -3.99 -0.51 18.75
CA LYS A 76 -3.35 0.08 17.58
C LYS A 76 -3.37 -0.92 16.42
N LYS A 77 -3.64 -0.40 15.22
CA LYS A 77 -3.56 -1.14 13.96
C LYS A 77 -2.70 -0.38 12.98
N TYR A 78 -2.00 -1.07 12.13
CA TYR A 78 -1.14 -0.49 11.10
C TYR A 78 -1.53 -0.98 9.71
N VAL A 79 -1.34 -0.13 8.72
CA VAL A 79 -1.35 -0.54 7.31
C VAL A 79 0.08 -0.63 6.83
N ILE A 80 0.53 -1.83 6.48
CA ILE A 80 1.88 -2.02 5.95
C ILE A 80 1.79 -2.36 4.46
N CYS A 81 2.39 -1.52 3.63
CA CYS A 81 2.62 -1.82 2.23
C CYS A 81 3.98 -2.50 2.09
N ASN A 82 3.97 -3.77 1.75
CA ASN A 82 5.18 -4.51 1.45
C ASN A 82 5.61 -4.20 0.00
N ALA A 83 6.64 -3.38 -0.13
CA ALA A 83 7.28 -3.02 -1.40
C ALA A 83 8.75 -3.50 -1.43
N ASP A 84 9.03 -4.61 -0.73
CA ASP A 84 10.32 -5.29 -0.77
C ASP A 84 10.33 -6.36 -1.89
N GLU A 85 10.35 -5.91 -3.14
CA GLU A 85 10.38 -6.75 -4.34
C GLU A 85 11.77 -7.34 -4.54
N GLY A 86 12.06 -8.43 -3.80
CA GLY A 86 13.39 -9.02 -3.71
C GLY A 86 13.76 -10.01 -4.83
N ASP A 87 12.79 -10.49 -5.62
CA ASP A 87 13.02 -11.48 -6.67
C ASP A 87 13.87 -10.91 -7.81
N SER A 88 14.87 -11.68 -8.27
CA SER A 88 15.69 -11.30 -9.41
C SER A 88 14.84 -11.19 -10.68
N GLY A 89 14.84 -9.99 -11.30
CA GLY A 89 14.07 -9.72 -12.52
C GLY A 89 12.61 -9.32 -12.29
N ALA A 90 12.10 -9.34 -11.06
CA ALA A 90 10.83 -8.74 -10.70
C ALA A 90 10.97 -7.21 -10.60
N PHE A 91 10.02 -6.48 -11.17
CA PHE A 91 10.00 -5.02 -11.18
C PHE A 91 8.58 -4.43 -11.35
N SER A 92 7.54 -5.23 -11.13
CA SER A 92 6.14 -4.81 -11.24
C SER A 92 5.78 -3.77 -10.18
N ASP A 93 6.21 -4.00 -8.94
CA ASP A 93 5.98 -3.08 -7.83
C ASP A 93 6.72 -1.76 -8.06
N ARG A 94 7.94 -1.82 -8.54
CA ARG A 94 8.73 -0.65 -8.91
C ARG A 94 7.98 0.25 -9.90
N TYR A 95 7.37 -0.31 -10.95
CA TYR A 95 6.58 0.48 -11.91
C TYR A 95 5.38 1.15 -11.27
N LEU A 96 4.66 0.44 -10.40
CA LEU A 96 3.53 1.02 -9.68
C LEU A 96 3.96 2.18 -8.78
N LEU A 97 5.07 2.02 -8.07
CA LEU A 97 5.59 3.02 -7.16
C LEU A 97 6.15 4.26 -7.87
N GLU A 98 6.77 4.08 -9.06
CA GLU A 98 7.32 5.19 -9.84
C GLU A 98 6.24 5.92 -10.66
N ASP A 99 5.32 5.19 -11.30
CA ASP A 99 4.35 5.76 -12.25
C ASP A 99 2.96 6.01 -11.64
N GLN A 100 2.62 5.33 -10.54
CA GLN A 100 1.30 5.40 -9.88
C GLN A 100 1.40 5.53 -8.34
N PRO A 101 2.31 6.33 -7.79
CA PRO A 101 2.49 6.43 -6.33
C PRO A 101 1.20 6.86 -5.61
N LEU A 102 0.42 7.79 -6.18
CA LEU A 102 -0.86 8.22 -5.61
C LEU A 102 -1.87 7.09 -5.50
N LYS A 103 -1.88 6.16 -6.46
CA LYS A 103 -2.79 5.01 -6.45
C LYS A 103 -2.45 4.02 -5.34
N VAL A 104 -1.16 3.77 -5.12
CA VAL A 104 -0.67 2.92 -4.02
C VAL A 104 -1.03 3.55 -2.68
N ILE A 105 -0.73 4.84 -2.50
CA ILE A 105 -1.06 5.59 -1.28
C ILE A 105 -2.58 5.61 -1.05
N PHE A 106 -3.38 5.79 -2.10
CA PHE A 106 -4.84 5.76 -2.02
C PHE A 106 -5.36 4.43 -1.46
N GLY A 107 -4.84 3.31 -1.96
CA GLY A 107 -5.16 1.97 -1.44
C GLY A 107 -4.84 1.83 0.05
N MET A 108 -3.69 2.35 0.49
CA MET A 108 -3.31 2.34 1.91
C MET A 108 -4.26 3.18 2.78
N VAL A 109 -4.63 4.39 2.32
CA VAL A 109 -5.57 5.28 3.03
C VAL A 109 -6.94 4.62 3.18
N ILE A 110 -7.47 4.00 2.10
CA ILE A 110 -8.76 3.30 2.16
C ILE A 110 -8.68 2.08 3.08
N CYS A 111 -7.58 1.32 3.03
CA CYS A 111 -7.35 0.23 3.97
C CYS A 111 -7.40 0.73 5.42
N GLY A 112 -6.64 1.80 5.73
CA GLY A 112 -6.62 2.42 7.06
C GLY A 112 -8.01 2.86 7.52
N PHE A 113 -8.77 3.52 6.64
CA PHE A 113 -10.16 3.90 6.93
C PHE A 113 -11.03 2.70 7.30
N VAL A 114 -10.96 1.63 6.52
CA VAL A 114 -11.81 0.44 6.69
C VAL A 114 -11.45 -0.31 7.98
N ILE A 115 -10.16 -0.59 8.22
CA ILE A 115 -9.74 -1.39 9.38
C ILE A 115 -9.66 -0.58 10.69
N GLY A 116 -9.75 0.76 10.60
CA GLY A 116 -9.63 1.65 11.75
C GLY A 116 -8.18 1.89 12.17
N SER A 117 -7.27 2.00 11.21
CA SER A 117 -5.87 2.39 11.43
C SER A 117 -5.69 3.87 11.11
N ASP A 118 -4.87 4.55 11.89
CA ASP A 118 -4.47 5.94 11.68
C ASP A 118 -3.01 6.07 11.18
N GLU A 119 -2.33 4.94 10.95
CA GLU A 119 -0.92 4.93 10.57
C GLU A 119 -0.62 3.87 9.52
N GLY A 120 0.14 4.28 8.50
CA GLY A 120 0.66 3.44 7.46
C GLY A 120 2.18 3.45 7.39
N VAL A 121 2.76 2.30 7.04
CA VAL A 121 4.18 2.14 6.76
C VAL A 121 4.34 1.56 5.37
N LEU A 122 5.07 2.26 4.51
CA LEU A 122 5.48 1.77 3.21
C LEU A 122 6.92 1.26 3.35
N TYR A 123 7.07 -0.07 3.39
CA TYR A 123 8.37 -0.71 3.49
C TYR A 123 8.91 -0.96 2.09
N ILE A 124 10.00 -0.30 1.73
CA ILE A 124 10.58 -0.32 0.39
C ILE A 124 12.08 -0.62 0.45
N ARG A 125 12.56 -1.39 -0.50
CA ARG A 125 13.99 -1.66 -0.63
C ARG A 125 14.78 -0.42 -1.07
N GLY A 126 15.98 -0.26 -0.49
CA GLY A 126 16.85 0.90 -0.76
C GLY A 126 17.36 1.00 -2.20
N GLU A 127 17.29 -0.10 -2.97
CA GLU A 127 17.70 -0.15 -4.38
C GLU A 127 16.72 0.54 -5.35
N TYR A 128 15.58 1.05 -4.84
CA TYR A 128 14.58 1.77 -5.62
C TYR A 128 14.55 3.29 -5.34
N PRO A 129 15.65 4.03 -5.54
CA PRO A 129 15.72 5.44 -5.15
C PRO A 129 14.69 6.32 -5.87
N LYS A 130 14.35 6.03 -7.12
CA LYS A 130 13.33 6.77 -7.88
C LYS A 130 11.92 6.54 -7.31
N SER A 131 11.61 5.33 -6.90
CA SER A 131 10.34 5.01 -6.26
C SER A 131 10.23 5.75 -4.92
N ILE A 132 11.32 5.79 -4.13
CA ILE A 132 11.39 6.52 -2.85
C ILE A 132 11.16 8.03 -3.08
N GLU A 133 11.80 8.61 -4.10
CA GLU A 133 11.61 10.01 -4.47
C GLU A 133 10.16 10.32 -4.88
N ALA A 134 9.57 9.49 -5.76
CA ALA A 134 8.20 9.65 -6.23
C ALA A 134 7.16 9.54 -5.08
N LEU A 135 7.38 8.59 -4.16
CA LEU A 135 6.54 8.40 -2.99
C LEU A 135 6.65 9.57 -2.02
N ASN A 136 7.87 10.03 -1.69
CA ASN A 136 8.07 11.19 -0.82
C ASN A 136 7.42 12.45 -1.40
N GLY A 137 7.58 12.71 -2.70
CA GLY A 137 6.93 13.82 -3.38
C GLY A 137 5.41 13.74 -3.28
N SER A 138 4.83 12.56 -3.51
CA SER A 138 3.39 12.33 -3.41
C SER A 138 2.87 12.48 -1.98
N ILE A 139 3.56 11.92 -0.99
CA ILE A 139 3.18 12.03 0.44
C ILE A 139 3.20 13.50 0.87
N ASN A 140 4.24 14.26 0.52
CA ASN A 140 4.34 15.67 0.85
C ASN A 140 3.20 16.48 0.22
N SER A 141 2.92 16.28 -1.07
CA SER A 141 1.81 16.94 -1.77
C SER A 141 0.45 16.62 -1.14
N LEU A 142 0.23 15.38 -0.71
CA LEU A 142 -1.01 14.98 -0.03
C LEU A 142 -1.10 15.57 1.38
N LYS A 143 0.00 15.68 2.12
CA LYS A 143 0.05 16.35 3.43
C LYS A 143 -0.26 17.85 3.29
N GLU A 144 0.36 18.54 2.34
CA GLU A 144 0.10 19.95 2.03
C GLU A 144 -1.36 20.21 1.63
N ALA A 145 -1.97 19.27 0.90
CA ALA A 145 -3.37 19.33 0.51
C ALA A 145 -4.36 18.91 1.63
N GLY A 146 -3.88 18.50 2.82
CA GLY A 146 -4.71 18.02 3.93
C GLY A 146 -5.41 16.69 3.65
N LEU A 147 -4.83 15.87 2.76
CA LEU A 147 -5.33 14.55 2.37
C LEU A 147 -4.60 13.40 3.09
N LEU A 148 -3.55 13.74 3.84
CA LEU A 148 -2.89 12.90 4.84
C LEU A 148 -2.70 13.69 6.14
N GLY A 149 -2.67 12.99 7.26
CA GLY A 149 -2.54 13.57 8.59
C GLY A 149 -3.84 13.53 9.39
N LYS A 150 -4.13 14.61 10.14
CA LYS A 150 -5.27 14.65 11.07
C LYS A 150 -6.55 15.14 10.40
N ASN A 151 -7.68 14.53 10.77
CA ASN A 151 -9.03 14.97 10.39
C ASN A 151 -9.20 15.24 8.88
N ILE A 152 -8.82 14.26 8.08
CA ILE A 152 -8.83 14.34 6.61
C ILE A 152 -10.22 14.72 6.11
N LEU A 153 -10.30 15.80 5.31
CA LEU A 153 -11.55 16.36 4.75
C LEU A 153 -12.66 16.62 5.80
N GLY A 154 -12.30 16.84 7.06
CA GLY A 154 -13.28 17.05 8.14
C GLY A 154 -14.10 15.83 8.53
N SER A 155 -13.70 14.63 8.11
CA SER A 155 -14.43 13.38 8.31
C SER A 155 -14.26 12.75 9.70
N GLY A 156 -13.36 13.28 10.54
CA GLY A 156 -12.92 12.65 11.79
C GLY A 156 -11.90 11.52 11.59
N PHE A 157 -11.65 11.09 10.35
CA PHE A 157 -10.61 10.12 10.03
C PHE A 157 -9.23 10.80 9.95
N SER A 158 -8.24 10.14 10.53
CA SER A 158 -6.83 10.58 10.46
C SER A 158 -6.00 9.41 9.95
N PHE A 159 -5.04 9.70 9.09
CA PHE A 159 -4.10 8.69 8.60
C PHE A 159 -2.81 9.36 8.16
N ASP A 160 -1.71 8.94 8.74
CA ASP A 160 -0.37 9.37 8.32
C ASP A 160 0.41 8.21 7.71
N LEU A 161 1.39 8.53 6.87
CA LEU A 161 2.15 7.55 6.12
C LEU A 161 3.64 7.86 6.22
N ASN A 162 4.40 6.84 6.63
CA ASN A 162 5.85 6.88 6.72
C ASN A 162 6.48 5.88 5.76
N ILE A 163 7.66 6.22 5.23
CA ILE A 163 8.47 5.30 4.43
C ILE A 163 9.55 4.70 5.31
N CYS A 164 9.61 3.37 5.33
CA CYS A 164 10.69 2.60 5.94
C CYS A 164 11.55 1.98 4.83
N ILE A 165 12.84 2.29 4.82
CA ILE A 165 13.77 1.81 3.80
C ILE A 165 14.45 0.54 4.31
N GLY A 166 14.21 -0.58 3.62
CA GLY A 166 14.82 -1.87 3.89
C GLY A 166 16.30 -1.89 3.48
N GLN A 167 17.07 -2.73 4.16
CA GLN A 167 18.52 -2.86 3.96
C GLN A 167 18.90 -3.93 2.91
N GLY A 168 17.96 -4.35 2.04
CA GLY A 168 18.23 -5.24 0.91
C GLY A 168 18.26 -6.74 1.28
N ALA A 169 17.77 -7.14 2.44
CA ALA A 169 17.65 -8.57 2.78
C ALA A 169 16.39 -9.18 2.14
N TYR A 170 16.54 -10.17 1.28
CA TYR A 170 15.44 -10.88 0.60
C TYR A 170 14.34 -11.36 1.55
N ILE A 171 14.73 -11.84 2.75
CA ILE A 171 13.80 -12.36 3.75
C ILE A 171 12.79 -11.29 4.23
N CYS A 172 13.10 -10.00 4.09
CA CYS A 172 12.20 -8.90 4.44
C CYS A 172 10.96 -8.79 3.53
N GLY A 173 10.89 -9.55 2.43
CA GLY A 173 9.66 -9.74 1.66
C GLY A 173 8.63 -10.62 2.37
N GLU A 174 9.03 -11.42 3.35
CA GLU A 174 8.12 -12.18 4.21
C GLU A 174 7.56 -11.28 5.32
N GLU A 175 6.25 -11.35 5.59
CA GLU A 175 5.54 -10.36 6.42
C GLU A 175 6.04 -10.27 7.87
N THR A 176 6.40 -11.39 8.51
CA THR A 176 6.87 -11.37 9.90
C THR A 176 8.30 -10.85 10.01
N ALA A 177 9.17 -11.22 9.07
CA ALA A 177 10.52 -10.71 8.96
C ALA A 177 10.54 -9.20 8.64
N LEU A 178 9.62 -8.74 7.79
CA LEU A 178 9.42 -7.33 7.49
C LEU A 178 9.03 -6.54 8.75
N ILE A 179 8.08 -7.05 9.54
CA ILE A 179 7.66 -6.42 10.79
C ILE A 179 8.83 -6.35 11.76
N ALA A 180 9.58 -7.44 11.95
CA ALA A 180 10.77 -7.44 12.79
C ALA A 180 11.79 -6.37 12.34
N SER A 181 11.98 -6.21 11.03
CA SER A 181 12.85 -5.17 10.47
C SER A 181 12.35 -3.75 10.75
N ILE A 182 11.03 -3.49 10.63
CA ILE A 182 10.44 -2.19 10.99
C ILE A 182 10.66 -1.87 12.47
N GLU A 183 10.56 -2.88 13.34
CA GLU A 183 10.80 -2.75 14.77
C GLU A 183 12.28 -2.62 15.15
N GLY A 184 13.19 -2.61 14.17
CA GLY A 184 14.64 -2.53 14.39
C GLY A 184 15.26 -3.82 14.92
N ARG A 185 14.54 -4.93 14.85
CA ARG A 185 15.04 -6.28 15.18
C ARG A 185 15.67 -6.92 13.95
N ARG A 186 16.44 -8.00 14.15
CA ARG A 186 16.90 -8.84 13.05
C ARG A 186 15.69 -9.41 12.31
N ALA A 187 15.71 -9.32 10.98
CA ALA A 187 14.67 -9.88 10.15
C ALA A 187 14.72 -11.42 10.15
N GLU A 188 13.88 -12.01 10.95
CA GLU A 188 13.70 -13.46 11.07
C GLU A 188 12.21 -13.78 10.94
N VAL A 189 11.91 -14.95 10.36
CA VAL A 189 10.54 -15.42 10.16
C VAL A 189 10.00 -15.97 11.48
N ASP A 190 8.85 -15.47 11.90
CA ASP A 190 8.14 -15.97 13.09
C ASP A 190 7.11 -17.04 12.73
N VAL A 191 6.85 -17.94 13.68
CA VAL A 191 5.84 -19.00 13.55
C VAL A 191 4.44 -18.38 13.66
N ARG A 192 3.52 -18.82 12.80
CA ARG A 192 2.11 -18.44 12.82
C ARG A 192 1.21 -19.61 13.22
N PRO A 193 0.12 -19.42 13.99
CA PRO A 193 -0.34 -18.18 14.63
C PRO A 193 0.55 -17.73 15.81
N PRO A 194 0.43 -16.45 16.28
CA PRO A 194 -0.54 -15.45 15.81
C PRO A 194 -0.21 -14.90 14.42
N PHE A 195 -1.25 -14.46 13.70
CA PHE A 195 -1.09 -13.76 12.42
C PHE A 195 -0.87 -12.27 12.70
N PRO A 196 0.00 -11.61 11.89
CA PRO A 196 0.22 -10.17 12.02
C PRO A 196 -1.00 -9.35 11.67
#